data_2be2a84fd166e5fdf8c9b5492816ba9f
#
_entry.id   2be2a84fd166e5fdf8c9b5492816ba9f
#
_cell.length_a   1.000
_cell.length_b   1.000
_cell.length_c   1.000
_cell.angle_alpha   90.00
_cell.angle_beta   90.00
_cell.angle_gamma   90.00
#
_symmetry.space_group_name_H-M   'P 1'
#
loop_
_entity.id
_entity.type
_entity.pdbx_description
1 polymer ?
#
loop_
_entity_poly.entity_id
_entity_poly.type
_entity_poly.pdbx_seq_one_letter_code
_entity_poly.pdbx_strand_id
1 'polypeptide(L)'
;MYNILVCDDDKEIVEAIEIYLTQEGYRILKAYDGTEALEMLEREEVHLLLLDVMMPKLDGIRATLKIREKNSIPIIILSAKSEDADKILGLNVGADDYVTKPFSPLELVARVKSQLRRYTQLGGTAQNENDKIYSVGGLRINDDLKEVTVDGELVRLTPIEYNILLLLMKNQGRVFSINQIYEMIWNEEAIGADNTVAVHIRHIREKIEINPKEPRYL
;
A
#
# COMPACT_ATOMS: atom_id res chain seq x y z
N MET A 1 -5.92 -7.80 17.25
CA MET A 1 -5.21 -8.86 16.49
C MET A 1 -5.45 -8.55 15.02
N TYR A 2 -4.41 -8.47 14.19
CA TYR A 2 -4.61 -8.12 12.77
C TYR A 2 -4.94 -9.36 11.94
N ASN A 3 -5.89 -9.21 11.01
CA ASN A 3 -6.26 -10.23 10.04
C ASN A 3 -5.52 -9.96 8.74
N ILE A 4 -4.77 -10.93 8.27
CA ILE A 4 -4.06 -10.87 6.99
C ILE A 4 -4.71 -11.87 6.05
N LEU A 5 -5.15 -11.41 4.89
CA LEU A 5 -5.65 -12.27 3.84
C LEU A 5 -4.47 -12.68 2.94
N VAL A 6 -4.28 -13.98 2.78
CA VAL A 6 -3.29 -14.57 1.89
C VAL A 6 -4.02 -15.23 0.72
N CYS A 7 -3.75 -14.77 -0.48
CA CYS A 7 -4.39 -15.23 -1.70
C CYS A 7 -3.34 -15.69 -2.72
N ASP A 8 -3.28 -16.99 -2.92
CA ASP A 8 -2.36 -17.67 -3.85
C ASP A 8 -2.99 -19.00 -4.26
N ASP A 9 -2.91 -19.40 -5.51
CA ASP A 9 -3.45 -20.70 -5.97
C ASP A 9 -2.60 -21.88 -5.53
N ASP A 10 -1.35 -21.66 -5.18
CA ASP A 10 -0.46 -22.66 -4.58
C ASP A 10 -0.71 -22.76 -3.05
N LYS A 11 -1.39 -23.84 -2.67
CA LYS A 11 -1.72 -24.13 -1.26
C LYS A 11 -0.50 -24.27 -0.36
N GLU A 12 0.62 -24.78 -0.89
CA GLU A 12 1.86 -24.96 -0.13
C GLU A 12 2.45 -23.58 0.24
N ILE A 13 2.38 -22.62 -0.67
CA ILE A 13 2.79 -21.23 -0.40
C ILE A 13 1.89 -20.60 0.65
N VAL A 14 0.56 -20.76 0.54
CA VAL A 14 -0.40 -20.22 1.52
C VAL A 14 -0.13 -20.80 2.91
N GLU A 15 0.08 -22.12 3.01
CA GLU A 15 0.39 -22.80 4.29
C GLU A 15 1.73 -22.35 4.87
N ALA A 16 2.76 -22.20 4.04
CA ALA A 16 4.05 -21.71 4.49
C ALA A 16 3.95 -20.27 5.04
N ILE A 17 3.25 -19.39 4.33
CA ILE A 17 3.01 -18.00 4.77
C ILE A 17 2.23 -17.99 6.09
N GLU A 18 1.19 -18.82 6.22
CA GLU A 18 0.40 -18.94 7.45
C GLU A 18 1.28 -19.28 8.65
N ILE A 19 2.18 -20.28 8.51
CA ILE A 19 3.07 -20.67 9.58
C ILE A 19 3.90 -19.48 10.08
N TYR A 20 4.54 -18.74 9.18
CA TYR A 20 5.40 -17.62 9.55
C TYR A 20 4.61 -16.46 10.18
N LEU A 21 3.48 -16.09 9.59
CA LEU A 21 2.71 -14.94 10.06
C LEU A 21 1.92 -15.24 11.34
N THR A 22 1.49 -16.49 11.55
CA THR A 22 0.84 -16.90 12.81
C THR A 22 1.83 -16.84 13.99
N GLN A 23 3.11 -17.17 13.77
CA GLN A 23 4.14 -17.03 14.80
C GLN A 23 4.35 -15.56 15.22
N GLU A 24 4.03 -14.62 14.34
CA GLU A 24 4.08 -13.18 14.63
C GLU A 24 2.79 -12.64 15.27
N GLY A 25 1.82 -13.53 15.57
CA GLY A 25 0.57 -13.19 16.25
C GLY A 25 -0.53 -12.64 15.32
N TYR A 26 -0.46 -12.89 14.03
CA TYR A 26 -1.50 -12.51 13.06
C TYR A 26 -2.53 -13.63 12.86
N ARG A 27 -3.79 -13.26 12.61
CA ARG A 27 -4.82 -14.20 12.14
C ARG A 27 -4.77 -14.25 10.61
N ILE A 28 -4.67 -15.45 10.05
CA ILE A 28 -4.57 -15.65 8.62
C ILE A 28 -5.92 -16.10 8.05
N LEU A 29 -6.37 -15.39 7.04
CA LEU A 29 -7.49 -15.72 6.17
C LEU A 29 -6.91 -16.20 4.85
N LYS A 30 -7.51 -17.21 4.23
CA LYS A 30 -6.98 -17.86 3.03
C LYS A 30 -7.96 -17.73 1.88
N ALA A 31 -7.44 -17.44 0.69
CA ALA A 31 -8.15 -17.49 -0.58
C ALA A 31 -7.23 -18.11 -1.64
N TYR A 32 -7.81 -18.73 -2.66
CA TYR A 32 -7.04 -19.45 -3.66
C TYR A 32 -7.26 -18.92 -5.09
N ASP A 33 -8.04 -17.86 -5.22
CA ASP A 33 -8.18 -17.03 -6.43
C ASP A 33 -8.71 -15.64 -6.07
N GLY A 34 -8.63 -14.72 -7.02
CA GLY A 34 -9.05 -13.34 -6.80
C GLY A 34 -10.55 -13.17 -6.51
N THR A 35 -11.40 -14.12 -6.92
CA THR A 35 -12.84 -14.06 -6.61
C THR A 35 -13.08 -14.39 -5.14
N GLU A 36 -12.42 -15.44 -4.63
CA GLU A 36 -12.47 -15.78 -3.21
C GLU A 36 -11.92 -14.64 -2.33
N ALA A 37 -10.84 -13.98 -2.80
CA ALA A 37 -10.29 -12.83 -2.10
C ALA A 37 -11.30 -11.67 -1.98
N LEU A 38 -12.03 -11.35 -3.05
CA LEU A 38 -13.07 -10.33 -3.04
C LEU A 38 -14.21 -10.70 -2.09
N GLU A 39 -14.67 -11.95 -2.11
CA GLU A 39 -15.72 -12.43 -1.19
C GLU A 39 -15.28 -12.36 0.28
N MET A 40 -14.02 -12.69 0.57
CA MET A 40 -13.47 -12.57 1.92
C MET A 40 -13.43 -11.12 2.41
N LEU A 41 -13.05 -10.18 1.54
CA LEU A 41 -13.03 -8.75 1.85
C LEU A 41 -14.42 -8.15 2.12
N GLU A 42 -15.48 -8.78 1.63
CA GLU A 42 -16.86 -8.38 1.93
C GLU A 42 -17.39 -8.96 3.25
N ARG A 43 -16.85 -10.10 3.71
CA ARG A 43 -17.35 -10.85 4.87
C ARG A 43 -16.51 -10.67 6.13
N GLU A 44 -15.23 -10.44 5.98
CA GLU A 44 -14.26 -10.41 7.09
C GLU A 44 -13.55 -9.05 7.12
N GLU A 45 -13.19 -8.62 8.31
CA GLU A 45 -12.31 -7.47 8.47
C GLU A 45 -10.88 -7.86 8.11
N VAL A 46 -10.34 -7.29 7.05
CA VAL A 46 -8.97 -7.53 6.55
C VAL A 46 -8.13 -6.27 6.72
N HIS A 47 -6.93 -6.41 7.28
CA HIS A 47 -6.02 -5.30 7.55
C HIS A 47 -4.85 -5.23 6.56
N LEU A 48 -4.56 -6.33 5.87
CA LEU A 48 -3.55 -6.41 4.81
C LEU A 48 -3.85 -7.60 3.91
N LEU A 49 -3.60 -7.46 2.62
CA LEU A 49 -3.71 -8.52 1.62
C LEU A 49 -2.33 -8.85 1.04
N LEU A 50 -1.97 -10.12 1.08
CA LEU A 50 -0.90 -10.71 0.25
C LEU A 50 -1.57 -11.37 -0.95
N LEU A 51 -1.19 -10.99 -2.17
CA LEU A 51 -1.91 -11.35 -3.38
C LEU A 51 -0.97 -11.81 -4.48
N ASP A 52 -1.08 -13.06 -4.89
CA ASP A 52 -0.36 -13.55 -6.07
C ASP A 52 -0.89 -12.92 -7.35
N VAL A 53 0.01 -12.72 -8.31
CA VAL A 53 -0.36 -12.18 -9.64
C VAL A 53 -1.03 -13.24 -10.49
N MET A 54 -0.45 -14.43 -10.54
CA MET A 54 -0.79 -15.47 -11.51
C MET A 54 -1.75 -16.50 -10.91
N MET A 55 -3.03 -16.18 -10.89
CA MET A 55 -4.07 -17.09 -10.36
C MET A 55 -5.15 -17.38 -11.38
N PRO A 56 -5.84 -18.54 -11.28
CA PRO A 56 -6.99 -18.87 -12.10
C PRO A 56 -8.19 -17.95 -11.82
N LYS A 57 -9.17 -17.95 -12.72
CA LYS A 57 -10.43 -17.20 -12.68
C LYS A 57 -10.23 -15.69 -12.70
N LEU A 58 -9.74 -15.10 -11.62
CA LEU A 58 -9.45 -13.68 -11.49
C LEU A 58 -8.00 -13.51 -11.02
N ASP A 59 -7.15 -12.98 -11.90
CA ASP A 59 -5.75 -12.71 -11.60
C ASP A 59 -5.59 -11.57 -10.57
N GLY A 60 -4.40 -11.50 -9.94
CA GLY A 60 -4.14 -10.55 -8.87
C GLY A 60 -4.18 -9.08 -9.32
N ILE A 61 -3.84 -8.79 -10.56
CA ILE A 61 -3.88 -7.44 -11.11
C ILE A 61 -5.32 -6.94 -11.22
N ARG A 62 -6.19 -7.75 -11.82
CA ARG A 62 -7.62 -7.45 -11.93
C ARG A 62 -8.32 -7.44 -10.57
N ALA A 63 -7.91 -8.33 -9.66
CA ALA A 63 -8.40 -8.32 -8.29
C ALA A 63 -8.03 -7.01 -7.59
N THR A 64 -6.78 -6.55 -7.70
CA THR A 64 -6.33 -5.28 -7.13
C THR A 64 -7.17 -4.10 -7.63
N LEU A 65 -7.41 -3.99 -8.94
CA LEU A 65 -8.27 -2.93 -9.50
C LEU A 65 -9.66 -2.90 -8.85
N LYS A 66 -10.33 -4.06 -8.77
CA LYS A 66 -11.66 -4.16 -8.15
C LYS A 66 -11.64 -3.84 -6.65
N ILE A 67 -10.60 -4.27 -5.95
CA ILE A 67 -10.43 -3.97 -4.51
C ILE A 67 -10.30 -2.47 -4.31
N ARG A 68 -9.50 -1.79 -5.15
CA ARG A 68 -9.26 -0.34 -5.05
C ARG A 68 -10.49 0.54 -5.31
N GLU A 69 -11.51 0.02 -5.98
CA GLU A 69 -12.80 0.71 -6.13
C GLU A 69 -13.48 0.98 -4.77
N LYS A 70 -13.28 0.09 -3.79
CA LYS A 70 -14.00 0.12 -2.50
C LYS A 70 -13.09 0.18 -1.27
N ASN A 71 -11.84 -0.30 -1.38
CA ASN A 71 -10.93 -0.55 -0.26
C ASN A 71 -9.57 0.12 -0.47
N SER A 72 -9.03 0.69 0.61
CA SER A 72 -7.68 1.25 0.69
C SER A 72 -6.73 0.44 1.60
N ILE A 73 -7.08 -0.81 1.94
CA ILE A 73 -6.20 -1.68 2.71
C ILE A 73 -4.86 -1.88 2.00
N PRO A 74 -3.75 -2.04 2.73
CA PRO A 74 -2.47 -2.30 2.10
C PRO A 74 -2.48 -3.63 1.34
N ILE A 75 -1.97 -3.62 0.11
CA ILE A 75 -1.83 -4.77 -0.76
C ILE A 75 -0.36 -4.97 -1.08
N ILE A 76 0.17 -6.14 -0.76
CA ILE A 76 1.51 -6.59 -1.17
C ILE A 76 1.32 -7.65 -2.25
N ILE A 77 1.84 -7.38 -3.45
CA ILE A 77 1.83 -8.33 -4.55
C ILE A 77 2.92 -9.38 -4.35
N LEU A 78 2.58 -10.65 -4.54
CA LEU A 78 3.53 -11.74 -4.65
C LEU A 78 3.73 -12.04 -6.14
N SER A 79 4.94 -11.95 -6.67
CA SER A 79 5.18 -12.15 -8.10
C SER A 79 6.36 -13.09 -8.38
N ALA A 80 6.32 -13.85 -9.47
CA ALA A 80 7.46 -14.64 -9.93
C ALA A 80 8.60 -13.70 -10.39
N LYS A 81 9.84 -14.13 -10.24
CA LYS A 81 11.07 -13.35 -10.45
C LYS A 81 11.29 -12.82 -11.88
N SER A 82 10.44 -13.14 -12.83
CA SER A 82 10.78 -13.04 -14.24
C SER A 82 10.48 -11.74 -14.94
N GLU A 83 9.67 -10.83 -14.37
CA GLU A 83 9.29 -9.63 -15.13
C GLU A 83 9.17 -8.38 -14.24
N ASP A 84 10.10 -7.44 -14.42
CA ASP A 84 9.94 -6.07 -13.88
C ASP A 84 8.63 -5.42 -14.36
N ALA A 85 8.10 -5.88 -15.50
CA ALA A 85 6.81 -5.47 -16.03
C ALA A 85 5.65 -5.80 -15.09
N ASP A 86 5.62 -6.98 -14.47
CA ASP A 86 4.55 -7.37 -13.54
C ASP A 86 4.59 -6.57 -12.24
N LYS A 87 5.78 -6.25 -11.75
CA LYS A 87 5.95 -5.37 -10.58
C LYS A 87 5.43 -3.98 -10.87
N ILE A 88 5.86 -3.39 -11.99
CA ILE A 88 5.41 -2.07 -12.43
C ILE A 88 3.90 -2.08 -12.66
N LEU A 89 3.36 -3.13 -13.27
CA LEU A 89 1.93 -3.26 -13.51
C LEU A 89 1.15 -3.38 -12.17
N GLY A 90 1.60 -4.21 -11.23
CA GLY A 90 0.99 -4.35 -9.91
C GLY A 90 0.93 -3.03 -9.14
N LEU A 91 2.04 -2.29 -9.11
CA LEU A 91 2.08 -0.96 -8.51
C LEU A 91 1.19 0.04 -9.26
N ASN A 92 1.19 0.01 -10.60
CA ASN A 92 0.35 0.89 -11.45
C ASN A 92 -1.14 0.71 -11.20
N VAL A 93 -1.60 -0.49 -10.81
CA VAL A 93 -3.00 -0.75 -10.47
C VAL A 93 -3.34 -0.48 -9.01
N GLY A 94 -2.38 -0.03 -8.21
CA GLY A 94 -2.61 0.44 -6.85
C GLY A 94 -2.14 -0.51 -5.74
N ALA A 95 -1.25 -1.46 -6.01
CA ALA A 95 -0.55 -2.18 -4.95
C ALA A 95 0.39 -1.24 -4.18
N ASP A 96 0.59 -1.49 -2.89
CA ASP A 96 1.45 -0.65 -2.02
C ASP A 96 2.89 -1.15 -2.00
N ASP A 97 3.10 -2.43 -2.24
CA ASP A 97 4.41 -3.06 -2.25
C ASP A 97 4.39 -4.38 -3.05
N TYR A 98 5.56 -4.97 -3.27
CA TYR A 98 5.68 -6.28 -3.92
C TYR A 98 6.78 -7.12 -3.29
N VAL A 99 6.65 -8.44 -3.41
CA VAL A 99 7.64 -9.43 -2.99
C VAL A 99 7.84 -10.44 -4.11
N THR A 100 9.09 -10.70 -4.48
CA THR A 100 9.40 -11.67 -5.55
C THR A 100 9.52 -13.08 -5.02
N LYS A 101 8.87 -14.03 -5.68
CA LYS A 101 9.02 -15.47 -5.42
C LYS A 101 10.32 -16.01 -6.10
N PRO A 102 11.12 -16.87 -5.45
CA PRO A 102 10.99 -17.28 -4.04
C PRO A 102 11.45 -16.17 -3.08
N PHE A 103 10.69 -15.95 -2.02
CA PHE A 103 10.98 -14.93 -1.02
C PHE A 103 11.54 -15.53 0.27
N SER A 104 12.33 -14.74 0.99
CA SER A 104 12.73 -15.06 2.36
C SER A 104 11.56 -14.86 3.31
N PRO A 105 11.27 -15.80 4.24
CA PRO A 105 10.28 -15.56 5.30
C PRO A 105 10.52 -14.27 6.08
N LEU A 106 11.79 -13.97 6.38
CA LEU A 106 12.16 -12.73 7.10
C LEU A 106 11.81 -11.47 6.31
N GLU A 107 12.03 -11.48 4.99
CA GLU A 107 11.65 -10.36 4.11
C GLU A 107 10.15 -10.17 4.11
N LEU A 108 9.36 -11.23 3.90
CA LEU A 108 7.91 -11.16 3.88
C LEU A 108 7.36 -10.61 5.21
N VAL A 109 7.84 -11.14 6.34
CA VAL A 109 7.43 -10.69 7.67
C VAL A 109 7.78 -9.23 7.89
N ALA A 110 8.97 -8.79 7.49
CA ALA A 110 9.40 -7.39 7.62
C ALA A 110 8.49 -6.44 6.83
N ARG A 111 8.15 -6.79 5.57
CA ARG A 111 7.24 -5.99 4.72
C ARG A 111 5.82 -5.94 5.29
N VAL A 112 5.28 -7.07 5.73
CA VAL A 112 3.98 -7.14 6.39
C VAL A 112 3.93 -6.25 7.62
N LYS A 113 4.92 -6.34 8.51
CA LYS A 113 5.03 -5.48 9.70
C LYS A 113 5.12 -4.00 9.33
N SER A 114 5.90 -3.68 8.31
CA SER A 114 6.07 -2.30 7.82
C SER A 114 4.76 -1.73 7.28
N GLN A 115 4.02 -2.49 6.45
CA GLN A 115 2.73 -2.07 5.90
C GLN A 115 1.65 -1.94 6.98
N LEU A 116 1.53 -2.91 7.89
CA LEU A 116 0.58 -2.84 9.00
C LEU A 116 0.85 -1.67 9.93
N ARG A 117 2.12 -1.40 10.27
CA ARG A 117 2.47 -0.24 11.09
C ARG A 117 2.02 1.07 10.43
N ARG A 118 2.22 1.24 9.13
CA ARG A 118 1.75 2.41 8.38
C ARG A 118 0.23 2.50 8.38
N TYR A 119 -0.44 1.40 8.11
CA TYR A 119 -1.90 1.31 8.10
C TYR A 119 -2.53 1.66 9.46
N THR A 120 -1.96 1.15 10.54
CA THR A 120 -2.46 1.38 11.90
C THR A 120 -2.10 2.76 12.46
N GLN A 121 -0.98 3.34 12.04
CA GLN A 121 -0.66 4.74 12.35
C GLN A 121 -1.63 5.72 11.66
N LEU A 122 -2.29 5.31 10.59
CA LEU A 122 -3.41 6.04 9.99
C LEU A 122 -4.68 5.97 10.86
N GLY A 123 -4.85 4.94 11.70
CA GLY A 123 -6.00 4.76 12.60
C GLY A 123 -5.73 4.99 14.09
N GLY A 124 -4.49 5.28 14.48
CA GLY A 124 -4.09 5.35 15.88
C GLY A 124 -4.13 6.75 16.48
N THR A 125 -4.90 6.90 17.54
CA THR A 125 -4.91 8.04 18.44
C THR A 125 -3.52 8.31 19.04
N ALA A 126 -2.84 9.35 18.61
CA ALA A 126 -1.75 9.94 19.34
C ALA A 126 -2.24 11.26 19.95
N GLN A 127 -2.38 11.28 21.27
CA GLN A 127 -2.55 12.51 22.03
C GLN A 127 -1.31 13.39 21.84
N ASN A 128 -1.49 14.58 21.28
CA ASN A 128 -0.89 15.82 21.75
C ASN A 128 -1.42 17.01 20.95
N GLU A 129 -1.84 18.02 21.69
CA GLU A 129 -2.42 19.29 21.26
C GLU A 129 -1.43 20.10 20.43
N ASN A 130 -1.64 20.08 19.12
CA ASN A 130 -1.44 21.13 18.14
C ASN A 130 -2.02 20.56 16.85
N ASP A 131 -3.05 21.20 16.31
CA ASP A 131 -3.69 20.78 15.07
C ASP A 131 -2.64 20.43 14.02
N LYS A 132 -2.42 19.11 13.80
CA LYS A 132 -1.49 18.61 12.77
C LYS A 132 -2.10 18.78 11.40
N ILE A 133 -2.43 20.01 11.05
CA ILE A 133 -3.00 20.38 9.79
C ILE A 133 -1.92 21.00 8.91
N TYR A 134 -1.71 20.39 7.76
CA TYR A 134 -0.78 20.88 6.73
C TYR A 134 -1.59 21.36 5.53
N SER A 135 -1.31 22.56 5.01
CA SER A 135 -2.05 23.15 3.90
C SER A 135 -1.13 23.80 2.88
N VAL A 136 -1.43 23.61 1.60
CA VAL A 136 -0.81 24.30 0.46
C VAL A 136 -1.91 24.59 -0.56
N GLY A 137 -2.25 25.86 -0.77
CA GLY A 137 -3.40 26.21 -1.63
C GLY A 137 -4.69 25.54 -1.16
N GLY A 138 -5.36 24.81 -2.04
CA GLY A 138 -6.56 24.04 -1.73
C GLY A 138 -6.32 22.65 -1.14
N LEU A 139 -5.08 22.14 -1.19
CA LEU A 139 -4.71 20.85 -0.62
C LEU A 139 -4.52 20.97 0.89
N ARG A 140 -5.19 20.10 1.66
CA ARG A 140 -5.12 20.06 3.12
C ARG A 140 -5.02 18.63 3.62
N ILE A 141 -4.13 18.40 4.58
CA ILE A 141 -4.02 17.14 5.34
C ILE A 141 -4.32 17.43 6.80
N ASN A 142 -5.27 16.71 7.36
CA ASN A 142 -5.46 16.60 8.79
C ASN A 142 -4.83 15.28 9.27
N ASP A 143 -3.64 15.36 9.89
CA ASP A 143 -2.88 14.17 10.29
C ASP A 143 -3.47 13.48 11.53
N ASP A 144 -4.33 14.17 12.30
CA ASP A 144 -5.03 13.57 13.44
C ASP A 144 -6.20 12.72 12.97
N LEU A 145 -6.97 13.20 11.99
CA LEU A 145 -8.08 12.45 11.39
C LEU A 145 -7.65 11.55 10.22
N LYS A 146 -6.40 11.67 9.77
CA LYS A 146 -5.87 10.99 8.57
C LYS A 146 -6.67 11.29 7.30
N GLU A 147 -7.19 12.51 7.22
CA GLU A 147 -7.98 12.98 6.11
C GLU A 147 -7.19 13.89 5.18
N VAL A 148 -7.42 13.73 3.89
CA VAL A 148 -6.88 14.59 2.84
C VAL A 148 -8.04 15.22 2.08
N THR A 149 -8.00 16.54 1.89
CA THR A 149 -8.98 17.25 1.09
C THR A 149 -8.30 18.14 0.06
N VAL A 150 -8.94 18.29 -1.10
CA VAL A 150 -8.58 19.26 -2.14
C VAL A 150 -9.79 20.15 -2.40
N ASP A 151 -9.63 21.46 -2.22
CA ASP A 151 -10.71 22.45 -2.33
C ASP A 151 -11.96 22.09 -1.49
N GLY A 152 -11.76 21.38 -0.37
CA GLY A 152 -12.80 20.93 0.55
C GLY A 152 -13.38 19.54 0.26
N GLU A 153 -13.09 18.95 -0.89
CA GLU A 153 -13.53 17.61 -1.27
C GLU A 153 -12.57 16.54 -0.74
N LEU A 154 -13.12 15.46 -0.14
CA LEU A 154 -12.35 14.38 0.45
C LEU A 154 -11.67 13.53 -0.64
N VAL A 155 -10.36 13.31 -0.50
CA VAL A 155 -9.56 12.47 -1.40
C VAL A 155 -9.15 11.19 -0.70
N ARG A 156 -9.43 10.04 -1.31
CA ARG A 156 -9.03 8.73 -0.78
C ARG A 156 -7.65 8.34 -1.29
N LEU A 157 -6.71 8.25 -0.37
CA LEU A 157 -5.35 7.77 -0.62
C LEU A 157 -5.15 6.38 -0.01
N THR A 158 -4.27 5.58 -0.61
CA THR A 158 -3.76 4.38 0.07
C THR A 158 -2.82 4.79 1.20
N PRO A 159 -2.53 3.92 2.17
CA PRO A 159 -1.62 4.24 3.28
C PRO A 159 -0.25 4.74 2.82
N ILE A 160 0.29 4.16 1.74
CA ILE A 160 1.59 4.55 1.21
C ILE A 160 1.53 5.93 0.53
N GLU A 161 0.50 6.18 -0.27
CA GLU A 161 0.26 7.48 -0.90
C GLU A 161 0.09 8.60 0.14
N TYR A 162 -0.67 8.32 1.20
CA TYR A 162 -0.85 9.24 2.32
C TYR A 162 0.48 9.58 2.98
N ASN A 163 1.30 8.58 3.30
CA ASN A 163 2.58 8.80 3.97
C ASN A 163 3.58 9.56 3.09
N ILE A 164 3.61 9.30 1.79
CA ILE A 164 4.43 10.07 0.84
C ILE A 164 3.96 11.52 0.81
N LEU A 165 2.66 11.76 0.65
CA LEU A 165 2.11 13.11 0.61
C LEU A 165 2.37 13.86 1.92
N LEU A 166 2.17 13.21 3.06
CA LEU A 166 2.44 13.79 4.39
C LEU A 166 3.92 14.15 4.57
N LEU A 167 4.84 13.27 4.13
CA LEU A 167 6.27 13.55 4.15
C LEU A 167 6.59 14.84 3.39
N LEU A 168 6.04 15.01 2.20
CA LEU A 168 6.29 16.18 1.37
C LEU A 168 5.62 17.42 1.92
N MET A 169 4.39 17.32 2.43
CA MET A 169 3.66 18.43 3.07
C MET A 169 4.32 18.91 4.36
N LYS A 170 4.95 18.03 5.13
CA LYS A 170 5.73 18.39 6.32
C LYS A 170 7.06 19.11 5.99
N ASN A 171 7.55 18.94 4.76
CA ASN A 171 8.84 19.46 4.34
C ASN A 171 8.71 20.34 3.09
N GLN A 172 7.76 21.26 3.10
CA GLN A 172 7.52 22.19 1.98
C GLN A 172 8.79 22.92 1.55
N GLY A 173 9.02 23.01 0.25
CA GLY A 173 10.19 23.65 -0.33
C GLY A 173 11.48 22.80 -0.30
N ARG A 174 11.45 21.62 0.29
CA ARG A 174 12.57 20.67 0.26
C ARG A 174 12.42 19.70 -0.90
N VAL A 175 13.50 19.52 -1.67
CA VAL A 175 13.58 18.50 -2.72
C VAL A 175 14.10 17.20 -2.12
N PHE A 176 13.42 16.10 -2.40
CA PHE A 176 13.83 14.75 -2.03
C PHE A 176 14.19 13.96 -3.27
N SER A 177 15.26 13.18 -3.22
CA SER A 177 15.51 12.15 -4.24
C SER A 177 14.51 10.98 -4.08
N ILE A 178 14.31 10.22 -5.13
CA ILE A 178 13.49 8.99 -5.10
C ILE A 178 13.97 8.05 -3.99
N ASN A 179 15.28 7.84 -3.90
CA ASN A 179 15.87 6.98 -2.88
C ASN A 179 15.57 7.48 -1.46
N GLN A 180 15.68 8.79 -1.21
CA GLN A 180 15.34 9.36 0.09
C GLN A 180 13.87 9.16 0.45
N ILE A 181 12.95 9.33 -0.52
CA ILE A 181 11.53 9.06 -0.28
C ILE A 181 11.34 7.57 0.05
N TYR A 182 11.96 6.68 -0.73
CA TYR A 182 11.86 5.24 -0.51
C TYR A 182 12.35 4.86 0.89
N GLU A 183 13.59 5.22 1.23
CA GLU A 183 14.20 4.91 2.53
C GLU A 183 13.37 5.44 3.71
N MET A 184 12.85 6.67 3.61
CA MET A 184 12.04 7.28 4.67
C MET A 184 10.66 6.65 4.81
N ILE A 185 10.06 6.20 3.71
CA ILE A 185 8.71 5.63 3.71
C ILE A 185 8.74 4.12 3.93
N TRP A 186 9.62 3.36 3.25
CA TRP A 186 9.69 1.91 3.41
C TRP A 186 10.61 1.49 4.58
N ASN A 187 11.49 2.39 5.03
CA ASN A 187 12.50 2.12 6.07
C ASN A 187 13.46 0.98 5.68
N GLU A 188 13.82 0.93 4.41
CA GLU A 188 14.69 -0.05 3.76
C GLU A 188 15.67 0.67 2.83
N GLU A 189 16.81 0.05 2.52
CA GLU A 189 17.73 0.59 1.52
C GLU A 189 17.09 0.62 0.13
N ALA A 190 17.32 1.71 -0.60
CA ALA A 190 16.71 1.96 -1.91
C ALA A 190 17.41 1.16 -3.03
N ILE A 191 17.32 -0.17 -3.01
CA ILE A 191 17.85 -1.04 -4.06
C ILE A 191 16.74 -1.30 -5.10
N GLY A 192 16.84 -0.65 -6.27
CA GLY A 192 15.85 -0.79 -7.37
C GLY A 192 14.49 -0.11 -7.10
N ALA A 193 14.48 0.93 -6.26
CA ALA A 193 13.28 1.62 -5.79
C ALA A 193 12.68 2.65 -6.78
N ASP A 194 13.37 2.97 -7.87
CA ASP A 194 13.05 4.11 -8.73
C ASP A 194 11.63 4.08 -9.29
N ASN A 195 11.17 2.92 -9.72
CA ASN A 195 9.84 2.79 -10.30
C ASN A 195 8.73 2.84 -9.24
N THR A 196 8.96 2.31 -8.04
CA THR A 196 7.96 2.21 -6.98
C THR A 196 7.49 3.60 -6.53
N VAL A 197 8.43 4.47 -6.17
CA VAL A 197 8.10 5.84 -5.74
C VAL A 197 7.46 6.63 -6.88
N ALA A 198 7.99 6.54 -8.11
CA ALA A 198 7.47 7.27 -9.25
C ALA A 198 6.01 6.93 -9.56
N VAL A 199 5.62 5.64 -9.41
CA VAL A 199 4.24 5.19 -9.60
C VAL A 199 3.32 5.78 -8.53
N HIS A 200 3.70 5.75 -7.26
CA HIS A 200 2.89 6.33 -6.20
C HIS A 200 2.76 7.85 -6.33
N ILE A 201 3.82 8.56 -6.71
CA ILE A 201 3.75 9.99 -7.01
C ILE A 201 2.75 10.27 -8.15
N ARG A 202 2.76 9.43 -9.20
CA ARG A 202 1.79 9.56 -10.29
C ARG A 202 0.35 9.37 -9.78
N HIS A 203 0.08 8.34 -8.99
CA HIS A 203 -1.25 8.09 -8.43
C HIS A 203 -1.72 9.21 -7.50
N ILE A 204 -0.80 9.75 -6.67
CA ILE A 204 -1.14 10.91 -5.83
C ILE A 204 -1.54 12.08 -6.72
N ARG A 205 -0.75 12.42 -7.76
CA ARG A 205 -1.09 13.50 -8.71
C ARG A 205 -2.43 13.28 -9.39
N GLU A 206 -2.73 12.07 -9.85
CA GLU A 206 -4.02 11.73 -10.46
C GLU A 206 -5.22 11.98 -9.52
N LYS A 207 -5.00 11.94 -8.20
CA LYS A 207 -6.04 12.14 -7.18
C LYS A 207 -6.14 13.56 -6.66
N ILE A 208 -5.05 14.33 -6.64
CA ILE A 208 -5.02 15.67 -6.03
C ILE A 208 -4.88 16.82 -7.03
N GLU A 209 -4.42 16.55 -8.26
CA GLU A 209 -4.16 17.59 -9.26
C GLU A 209 -5.29 17.66 -10.28
N ILE A 210 -5.64 18.87 -10.69
CA ILE A 210 -6.58 19.09 -11.82
C ILE A 210 -5.97 18.57 -13.12
N ASN A 211 -4.67 18.81 -13.31
CA ASN A 211 -3.89 18.29 -14.44
C ASN A 211 -2.62 17.61 -13.94
N PRO A 212 -2.56 16.26 -13.85
CA PRO A 212 -1.39 15.53 -13.36
C PRO A 212 -0.09 15.77 -14.15
N LYS A 213 -0.20 16.25 -15.42
CA LYS A 213 0.97 16.57 -16.27
C LYS A 213 1.54 17.97 -15.98
N GLU A 214 0.74 18.85 -15.39
CA GLU A 214 1.11 20.19 -14.95
C GLU A 214 0.75 20.35 -13.47
N PRO A 215 1.47 19.64 -12.58
CA PRO A 215 1.09 19.57 -11.17
C PRO A 215 1.25 20.93 -10.51
N ARG A 216 0.29 21.23 -9.61
CA ARG A 216 0.25 22.45 -8.82
C ARG A 216 0.82 22.25 -7.41
N TYR A 217 0.64 21.04 -6.87
CA TYR A 217 0.98 20.74 -5.48
C TYR A 217 2.20 19.85 -5.35
N LEU A 218 2.43 18.91 -6.30
CA LEU A 218 3.40 17.83 -6.14
C LEU A 218 4.31 17.65 -7.37
#